data_8faee0ee19dfe5ff58c21a2bedc26d44
#
_entry.id   8faee0ee19dfe5ff58c21a2bedc26d44
#
_cell.length_a   1.000
_cell.length_b   1.000
_cell.length_c   1.000
_cell.angle_alpha   90.00
_cell.angle_beta   90.00
_cell.angle_gamma   90.00
#
_symmetry.space_group_name_H-M   'P 1'
#
loop_
_entity.id
_entity.type
_entity.pdbx_description
1 polymer ?
#
loop_
_entity_poly.entity_id
_entity_poly.type
_entity_poly.pdbx_seq_one_letter_code
_entity_poly.pdbx_strand_id
1 'polypeptide(L)'
;MLAGFLVVIPEQMIKEYTNRIINIHPSLIPSFCGTGYYGLKVHEGVLSRGVKVTGATVHFVDEGTDTGPIILQKAVAVEETDTPEALQRRVMEQAEWIIMPKAIDLIANGKVTVTDGKVHIG
;
A
#
# COMPACT_ATOMS: atom_id res chain seq x y z
N MET A 1 7.66 -13.22 0.72
CA MET A 1 6.66 -13.22 1.80
C MET A 1 5.94 -11.87 1.83
N LEU A 2 4.64 -11.89 1.82
CA LEU A 2 3.86 -10.68 1.98
C LEU A 2 3.76 -10.35 3.46
N ALA A 3 4.19 -9.17 3.83
CA ALA A 3 4.06 -8.66 5.18
C ALA A 3 3.11 -7.47 5.11
N GLY A 4 1.98 -7.57 5.76
CA GLY A 4 0.98 -6.54 5.75
C GLY A 4 -0.40 -7.15 5.85
N PHE A 5 -1.39 -6.34 5.57
CA PHE A 5 -2.77 -6.72 5.73
C PHE A 5 -3.36 -7.10 4.37
N LEU A 6 -3.65 -8.40 4.20
CA LEU A 6 -4.22 -8.94 2.97
C LEU A 6 -5.73 -9.02 3.06
N VAL A 7 -6.41 -8.57 2.02
CA VAL A 7 -7.86 -8.68 1.90
C VAL A 7 -8.20 -9.36 0.59
N VAL A 8 -9.04 -10.40 0.66
CA VAL A 8 -9.53 -11.11 -0.52
C VAL A 8 -10.84 -10.45 -0.97
N ILE A 9 -10.86 -10.03 -2.22
CA ILE A 9 -12.02 -9.36 -2.82
C ILE A 9 -12.87 -10.40 -3.55
N PRO A 10 -14.20 -10.41 -3.37
CA PRO A 10 -15.08 -11.29 -4.14
C PRO A 10 -14.94 -11.05 -5.65
N GLU A 11 -14.98 -12.14 -6.40
CA GLU A 11 -14.74 -12.13 -7.84
C GLU A 11 -15.60 -11.14 -8.61
N GLN A 12 -16.85 -10.99 -8.21
CA GLN A 12 -17.80 -10.12 -8.91
C GLN A 12 -17.58 -8.63 -8.66
N MET A 13 -16.69 -8.26 -7.75
CA MET A 13 -16.42 -6.85 -7.45
C MET A 13 -15.42 -6.19 -8.39
N ILE A 14 -14.65 -6.98 -9.11
CA ILE A 14 -13.69 -6.47 -10.09
C ILE A 14 -13.91 -7.20 -11.40
N LYS A 15 -14.45 -6.47 -12.38
CA LYS A 15 -14.67 -7.01 -13.72
C LYS A 15 -13.38 -6.94 -14.51
N GLU A 16 -13.16 -7.94 -15.35
CA GLU A 16 -12.04 -7.98 -16.30
C GLU A 16 -10.65 -8.02 -15.63
N TYR A 17 -10.59 -8.28 -14.35
CA TYR A 17 -9.33 -8.42 -13.64
C TYR A 17 -9.42 -9.59 -12.67
N THR A 18 -8.48 -10.51 -12.75
CA THR A 18 -8.55 -11.79 -12.04
C THR A 18 -7.91 -11.77 -10.65
N ASN A 19 -7.03 -10.80 -10.38
CA ASN A 19 -6.37 -10.72 -9.07
C ASN A 19 -7.34 -10.16 -8.05
N ARG A 20 -7.59 -10.92 -6.99
CA ARG A 20 -8.60 -10.60 -6.00
C ARG A 20 -8.06 -10.35 -4.61
N ILE A 21 -6.75 -10.23 -4.49
CA ILE A 21 -6.11 -9.97 -3.21
C ILE A 21 -5.52 -8.57 -3.25
N ILE A 22 -5.85 -7.76 -2.24
CA ILE A 22 -5.21 -6.47 -2.06
C ILE A 22 -4.35 -6.49 -0.81
N ASN A 23 -3.31 -5.69 -0.81
CA ASN A 23 -2.37 -5.58 0.29
C ASN A 23 -2.09 -4.11 0.54
N ILE A 24 -1.73 -3.79 1.78
CA ILE A 24 -1.23 -2.47 2.10
C ILE A 24 0.25 -2.58 2.47
N HIS A 25 1.07 -1.72 1.85
CA HIS A 25 2.50 -1.66 2.10
C HIS A 25 2.83 -0.30 2.72
N PRO A 26 3.63 -0.25 3.80
CA PRO A 26 3.86 1.00 4.54
C PRO A 26 4.94 1.89 3.91
N SER A 27 4.89 2.08 2.61
CA SER A 27 5.72 3.01 1.88
C SER A 27 4.99 3.50 0.64
N LEU A 28 5.57 4.50 -0.01
CA LEU A 28 5.07 4.98 -1.30
C LEU A 28 5.76 4.16 -2.40
N ILE A 29 5.13 3.06 -2.79
CA ILE A 29 5.67 2.20 -3.86
C ILE A 29 5.89 3.06 -5.12
N PRO A 30 7.03 2.94 -5.79
CA PRO A 30 8.04 1.87 -5.73
C PRO A 30 9.18 2.08 -4.72
N SER A 31 9.08 3.06 -3.84
CA SER A 31 10.11 3.30 -2.82
C SER A 31 9.99 2.30 -1.68
N PHE A 32 11.14 1.81 -1.20
CA PHE A 32 11.24 0.93 -0.03
C PHE A 32 10.26 -0.24 -0.06
N CYS A 33 10.24 -0.94 -1.18
CA CYS A 33 9.39 -2.10 -1.37
C CYS A 33 10.18 -3.23 -2.01
N GLY A 34 9.53 -4.39 -2.14
CA GLY A 34 10.16 -5.57 -2.69
C GLY A 34 10.76 -6.45 -1.62
N THR A 35 11.61 -7.38 -2.06
CA THR A 35 12.22 -8.39 -1.18
C THR A 35 13.02 -7.73 -0.06
N GLY A 36 12.73 -8.13 1.17
CA GLY A 36 13.43 -7.61 2.34
C GLY A 36 12.79 -6.40 3.00
N TYR A 37 11.89 -5.71 2.32
CA TYR A 37 11.19 -4.56 2.89
C TYR A 37 9.83 -4.97 3.43
N TYR A 38 9.77 -5.23 4.72
CA TYR A 38 8.53 -5.57 5.41
C TYR A 38 8.59 -5.08 6.86
N GLY A 39 7.42 -4.77 7.43
CA GLY A 39 7.31 -4.35 8.82
C GLY A 39 8.20 -3.16 9.15
N LEU A 40 8.91 -3.24 10.27
CA LEU A 40 9.80 -2.17 10.72
C LEU A 40 10.97 -1.90 9.77
N LYS A 41 11.36 -2.89 8.96
CA LYS A 41 12.47 -2.71 8.01
C LYS A 41 12.21 -1.61 6.99
N VAL A 42 10.95 -1.40 6.61
CA VAL A 42 10.57 -0.30 5.72
C VAL A 42 10.92 1.03 6.38
N HIS A 43 10.51 1.21 7.61
CA HIS A 43 10.71 2.47 8.34
C HIS A 43 12.19 2.70 8.68
N GLU A 44 12.91 1.62 8.98
CA GLU A 44 14.36 1.68 9.17
C GLU A 44 15.05 2.16 7.90
N GLY A 45 14.64 1.64 6.74
CA GLY A 45 15.17 2.06 5.44
C GLY A 45 14.88 3.52 5.15
N VAL A 46 13.65 3.95 5.40
CA VAL A 46 13.22 5.35 5.22
C VAL A 46 14.10 6.30 6.05
N LEU A 47 14.28 5.99 7.32
CA LEU A 47 15.07 6.83 8.22
C LEU A 47 16.55 6.79 7.87
N SER A 48 17.08 5.63 7.51
CA SER A 48 18.48 5.48 7.10
C SER A 48 18.81 6.29 5.86
N ARG A 49 17.90 6.34 4.91
CA ARG A 49 18.11 7.10 3.67
C ARG A 49 17.90 8.60 3.87
N GLY A 50 17.18 9.00 4.91
CA GLY A 50 16.91 10.41 5.19
C GLY A 50 15.83 11.02 4.33
N VAL A 51 14.90 10.24 3.81
CA VAL A 51 13.81 10.81 3.03
C VAL A 51 12.87 11.61 3.92
N LYS A 52 12.25 12.61 3.35
CA LYS A 52 11.40 13.56 4.11
C LYS A 52 9.92 13.22 4.06
N VAL A 53 9.54 12.37 3.12
CA VAL A 53 8.14 11.96 2.93
C VAL A 53 8.11 10.45 2.73
N THR A 54 7.23 9.78 3.46
CA THR A 54 6.91 8.38 3.28
C THR A 54 5.40 8.24 3.15
N GLY A 55 4.84 7.09 3.40
CA GLY A 55 3.40 6.91 3.33
C GLY A 55 3.03 5.45 3.25
N ALA A 56 1.87 5.19 2.66
CA ALA A 56 1.38 3.83 2.47
C ALA A 56 0.74 3.69 1.10
N THR A 57 0.73 2.46 0.60
CA THR A 57 0.16 2.10 -0.70
C THR A 57 -0.76 0.90 -0.55
N VAL A 58 -1.97 1.00 -1.09
CA VAL A 58 -2.86 -0.16 -1.27
C VAL A 58 -2.75 -0.58 -2.73
N HIS A 59 -2.46 -1.85 -2.96
CA HIS A 59 -2.29 -2.37 -4.31
C HIS A 59 -2.85 -3.78 -4.43
N PHE A 60 -3.12 -4.18 -5.67
CA PHE A 60 -3.44 -5.58 -5.95
C PHE A 60 -2.18 -6.42 -5.84
N VAL A 61 -2.34 -7.65 -5.36
CA VAL A 61 -1.23 -8.61 -5.29
C VAL A 61 -1.14 -9.33 -6.64
N ASP A 62 0.06 -9.36 -7.20
CA ASP A 62 0.36 -10.14 -8.39
C ASP A 62 1.49 -11.14 -8.08
N GLU A 63 2.18 -11.63 -9.11
CA GLU A 63 3.24 -12.63 -8.95
C GLU A 63 4.50 -12.06 -8.31
N GLY A 64 4.72 -10.75 -8.40
CA GLY A 64 5.90 -10.11 -7.83
C GLY A 64 5.68 -9.64 -6.42
N THR A 65 6.75 -9.17 -5.79
CA THR A 65 6.67 -8.58 -4.46
C THR A 65 6.42 -7.09 -4.58
N ASP A 66 5.24 -6.65 -4.13
CA ASP A 66 4.84 -5.23 -4.16
C ASP A 66 4.86 -4.63 -5.57
N THR A 67 4.50 -5.40 -6.57
CA THR A 67 4.55 -4.98 -7.98
C THR A 67 3.17 -4.86 -8.64
N GLY A 68 2.11 -5.24 -7.94
CA GLY A 68 0.76 -5.20 -8.50
C GLY A 68 0.24 -3.77 -8.70
N PRO A 69 -0.84 -3.62 -9.47
CA PRO A 69 -1.42 -2.30 -9.74
C PRO A 69 -1.81 -1.54 -8.47
N ILE A 70 -1.45 -0.27 -8.41
CA ILE A 70 -1.67 0.58 -7.24
C ILE A 70 -3.08 1.16 -7.25
N ILE A 71 -3.79 1.02 -6.12
CA ILE A 71 -5.15 1.53 -5.97
C ILE A 71 -5.14 2.92 -5.34
N LEU A 72 -4.55 3.06 -4.17
CA LEU A 72 -4.47 4.32 -3.44
C LEU A 72 -3.12 4.47 -2.75
N GLN A 73 -2.69 5.71 -2.61
CA GLN A 73 -1.50 6.06 -1.85
C GLN A 73 -1.79 7.28 -0.99
N LYS A 74 -1.12 7.36 0.16
CA LYS A 74 -1.22 8.53 1.03
C LYS A 74 0.14 8.83 1.63
N ALA A 75 0.55 10.09 1.49
CA ALA A 75 1.84 10.56 1.98
C ALA A 75 1.78 10.93 3.47
N VAL A 76 2.91 10.71 4.15
CA VAL A 76 3.10 11.04 5.56
C VAL A 76 4.47 11.69 5.73
N ALA A 77 4.54 12.76 6.49
CA ALA A 77 5.82 13.45 6.74
C ALA A 77 6.70 12.63 7.68
N VAL A 78 8.00 12.67 7.43
CA VAL A 78 9.02 12.07 8.30
C VAL A 78 9.64 13.18 9.14
N GLU A 79 9.72 12.98 10.46
CA GLU A 79 10.32 13.93 11.37
C GLU A 79 11.75 13.52 11.73
N GLU A 80 12.63 14.49 11.96
CA GLU A 80 14.04 14.21 12.23
C GLU A 80 14.26 13.35 13.48
N THR A 81 13.34 13.44 14.43
CA THR A 81 13.44 12.71 15.70
C THR A 81 12.76 11.35 15.68
N ASP A 82 12.22 10.94 14.52
CA ASP A 82 11.50 9.67 14.42
C ASP A 82 12.39 8.47 14.70
N THR A 83 11.84 7.54 15.48
CA THR A 83 12.34 6.16 15.56
C THR A 83 11.54 5.32 14.55
N PRO A 84 12.03 4.13 14.17
CA PRO A 84 11.25 3.23 13.30
C PRO A 84 9.85 2.96 13.85
N GLU A 85 9.73 2.75 15.16
CA GLU A 85 8.46 2.47 15.82
C GLU A 85 7.51 3.67 15.78
N ALA A 86 8.02 4.87 16.03
CA ALA A 86 7.21 6.09 15.98
C ALA A 86 6.71 6.36 14.57
N LEU A 87 7.57 6.17 13.57
CA LEU A 87 7.20 6.35 12.18
C LEU A 87 6.18 5.31 11.74
N GLN A 88 6.38 4.05 12.12
CA GLN A 88 5.43 2.98 11.82
C GLN A 88 4.04 3.34 12.34
N ARG A 89 3.95 3.81 13.57
CA ARG A 89 2.67 4.19 14.16
C ARG A 89 2.01 5.34 13.42
N ARG A 90 2.78 6.35 13.06
CA ARG A 90 2.24 7.50 12.31
C ARG A 90 1.72 7.07 10.94
N VAL A 91 2.46 6.23 10.22
CA VAL A 91 2.04 5.71 8.92
C VAL A 91 0.76 4.88 9.08
N MET A 92 0.67 4.04 10.10
CA MET A 92 -0.55 3.27 10.37
C MET A 92 -1.75 4.19 10.61
N GLU A 93 -1.61 5.15 11.52
CA GLU A 93 -2.72 6.01 11.93
C GLU A 93 -3.12 7.02 10.85
N GLN A 94 -2.14 7.59 10.15
CA GLN A 94 -2.40 8.67 9.19
C GLN A 94 -2.56 8.22 7.76
N ALA A 95 -2.16 7.00 7.42
CA ALA A 95 -2.25 6.51 6.05
C ALA A 95 -2.96 5.17 5.97
N GLU A 96 -2.41 4.11 6.57
CA GLU A 96 -2.91 2.75 6.35
C GLU A 96 -4.37 2.60 6.77
N TRP A 97 -4.72 3.08 7.95
CA TRP A 97 -6.08 2.95 8.50
C TRP A 97 -7.11 3.83 7.76
N ILE A 98 -6.63 4.75 6.93
CA ILE A 98 -7.50 5.63 6.14
C ILE A 98 -7.71 5.06 4.75
N ILE A 99 -6.61 4.68 4.06
CA ILE A 99 -6.72 4.29 2.65
C ILE A 99 -7.18 2.85 2.44
N MET A 100 -6.94 1.95 3.38
CA MET A 100 -7.38 0.57 3.22
C MET A 100 -8.91 0.45 3.20
N PRO A 101 -9.63 1.01 4.19
CA PRO A 101 -11.10 1.01 4.12
C PRO A 101 -11.63 1.74 2.89
N LYS A 102 -10.98 2.83 2.50
CA LYS A 102 -11.38 3.59 1.31
C LYS A 102 -11.23 2.78 0.04
N ALA A 103 -10.13 2.05 -0.10
CA ALA A 103 -9.90 1.19 -1.26
C ALA A 103 -10.96 0.08 -1.33
N ILE A 104 -11.26 -0.55 -0.20
CA ILE A 104 -12.28 -1.59 -0.13
C ILE A 104 -13.65 -1.01 -0.54
N ASP A 105 -13.99 0.17 -0.06
CA ASP A 105 -15.24 0.83 -0.39
C ASP A 105 -15.36 1.13 -1.89
N LEU A 106 -14.29 1.64 -2.49
CA LEU A 106 -14.25 1.91 -3.93
C LEU A 106 -14.46 0.64 -4.75
N ILE A 107 -13.81 -0.45 -4.35
CA ILE A 107 -13.95 -1.73 -5.03
C ILE A 107 -15.38 -2.26 -4.87
N ALA A 108 -15.93 -2.20 -3.66
CA ALA A 108 -17.28 -2.69 -3.37
C ALA A 108 -18.34 -1.94 -4.17
N ASN A 109 -18.10 -0.68 -4.49
CA ASN A 109 -19.03 0.14 -5.26
C ASN A 109 -18.77 0.09 -6.77
N GLY A 110 -17.92 -0.82 -7.23
CA GLY A 110 -17.64 -1.01 -8.64
C GLY A 110 -16.89 0.14 -9.30
N LYS A 111 -16.16 0.91 -8.52
CA LYS A 111 -15.47 2.11 -9.03
C LYS A 111 -14.04 1.88 -9.47
N VAL A 112 -13.54 0.64 -9.30
CA VAL A 112 -12.16 0.30 -9.62
C VAL A 112 -12.11 -0.56 -10.86
N THR A 113 -11.33 -0.11 -11.86
CA THR A 113 -11.02 -0.90 -13.07
C THR A 113 -9.51 -0.92 -13.25
N VAL A 114 -9.01 -1.97 -13.92
CA VAL A 114 -7.57 -2.10 -14.19
C VAL A 114 -7.38 -2.23 -15.70
N THR A 115 -6.54 -1.38 -16.26
CA THR A 115 -6.21 -1.41 -17.69
C THR A 115 -4.71 -1.17 -17.86
N ASP A 116 -4.04 -2.05 -18.59
CA ASP A 116 -2.60 -1.94 -18.84
C ASP A 116 -1.78 -1.83 -17.55
N GLY A 117 -2.16 -2.58 -16.53
CA GLY A 117 -1.46 -2.58 -15.24
C GLY A 117 -1.70 -1.35 -14.40
N LYS A 118 -2.64 -0.50 -14.77
CA LYS A 118 -2.96 0.73 -14.04
C LYS A 118 -4.40 0.71 -13.55
N VAL A 119 -4.61 1.22 -12.35
CA VAL A 119 -5.94 1.32 -11.75
C VAL A 119 -6.58 2.65 -12.16
N HIS A 120 -7.85 2.56 -12.54
CA HIS A 120 -8.68 3.72 -12.83
C HIS A 120 -9.85 3.73 -11.85
N ILE A 121 -10.13 4.89 -11.29
CA ILE A 121 -11.19 5.09 -10.30
C ILE A 121 -12.24 6.03 -10.89
N GLY A 122 -13.49 5.57 -10.88
CA GLY A 122 -14.55 6.40 -11.42
C GLY A 122 -15.65 5.75 -12.18
#